data_f687e901986378783aaa322ba16b6859
#
_entry.id   f687e901986378783aaa322ba16b6859
#
_cell.length_a   1.000
_cell.length_b   1.000
_cell.length_c   1.000
_cell.angle_alpha   90.00
_cell.angle_beta   90.00
_cell.angle_gamma   90.00
#
_symmetry.space_group_name_H-M   'P 1'
#
loop_
_entity.id
_entity.type
_entity.pdbx_description
1 polymer ?
#
loop_
_entity_poly.entity_id
_entity_poly.type
_entity_poly.pdbx_seq_one_letter_code
_entity_poly.pdbx_strand_id
1 'polypeptide(L)'
;EFRRVLFRSLSNHDVVRVGSRWGGETANVRKLRVAAAFQMCLRGSPCLYQGDELGLPEAQVAFEDLQDPYGITMWPEFKGRDGCRTPMPWDGQAADMGFGSGTQKPWLPLTEAYRALAVSEQEKDPQSLLNFYRDLLAWRKGQSVLLHGDQALLPAHKQVMAFVREHEGNKILCAFNFSDSAATLNLPAEFQSASVLPIPGWGGGTVSGDSMQLETYGAMLLAL
;
A
#
# COMPACT_ATOMS: atom_id res chain seq x y z
N GLU A 1 3.35 -24.42 20.77
CA GLU A 1 2.59 -24.05 19.56
C GLU A 1 3.39 -23.02 18.77
N PHE A 2 3.99 -23.43 17.67
CA PHE A 2 4.64 -22.49 16.74
C PHE A 2 3.55 -21.64 16.09
N ARG A 3 3.24 -20.47 16.63
CA ARG A 3 2.45 -19.48 15.93
C ARG A 3 3.24 -19.07 14.69
N ARG A 4 2.79 -19.51 13.50
CA ARG A 4 3.35 -19.04 12.23
C ARG A 4 3.16 -17.53 12.17
N VAL A 5 4.26 -16.79 12.24
CA VAL A 5 4.22 -15.35 11.98
C VAL A 5 3.87 -15.17 10.52
N LEU A 6 2.71 -14.57 10.25
CA LEU A 6 2.27 -14.29 8.91
C LEU A 6 2.74 -12.87 8.54
N PHE A 7 3.70 -12.79 7.63
CA PHE A 7 4.09 -11.52 7.03
C PHE A 7 3.20 -11.21 5.82
N ARG A 8 2.79 -9.96 5.70
CA ARG A 8 2.02 -9.43 4.57
C ARG A 8 2.78 -8.27 3.96
N SER A 9 3.28 -8.47 2.75
CA SER A 9 4.00 -7.44 1.99
C SER A 9 3.43 -7.35 0.58
N LEU A 10 3.39 -6.15 0.05
CA LEU A 10 3.03 -5.88 -1.34
C LEU A 10 4.26 -5.69 -2.21
N SER A 11 5.39 -5.33 -1.63
CA SER A 11 6.68 -5.14 -2.30
C SER A 11 7.81 -5.74 -1.48
N ASN A 12 8.92 -6.02 -2.15
CA ASN A 12 10.19 -6.38 -1.55
C ASN A 12 11.33 -6.06 -2.54
N HIS A 13 12.56 -6.39 -2.17
CA HIS A 13 13.76 -6.14 -2.98
C HIS A 13 13.93 -7.05 -4.22
N ASP A 14 12.99 -7.97 -4.46
CA ASP A 14 13.05 -8.91 -5.58
C ASP A 14 11.90 -8.74 -6.59
N VAL A 15 10.97 -7.82 -6.33
CA VAL A 15 9.83 -7.58 -7.21
C VAL A 15 9.68 -6.10 -7.53
N VAL A 16 9.12 -5.82 -8.70
CA VAL A 16 8.76 -4.47 -9.14
C VAL A 16 7.90 -3.79 -8.06
N ARG A 17 8.23 -2.53 -7.75
CA ARG A 17 7.54 -1.74 -6.73
C ARG A 17 6.02 -1.71 -6.97
N VAL A 18 5.24 -1.76 -5.89
CA VAL A 18 3.77 -1.75 -5.97
C VAL A 18 3.26 -0.52 -6.71
N GLY A 19 3.96 0.61 -6.59
CA GLY A 19 3.64 1.85 -7.31
C GLY A 19 3.55 1.68 -8.82
N SER A 20 4.49 0.95 -9.43
CA SER A 20 4.46 0.62 -10.86
C SER A 20 3.57 -0.57 -11.18
N ARG A 21 3.66 -1.63 -10.37
CA ARG A 21 2.94 -2.88 -10.63
C ARG A 21 1.41 -2.71 -10.61
N TRP A 22 0.88 -1.88 -9.70
CA TRP A 22 -0.55 -1.63 -9.56
C TRP A 22 -0.96 -0.19 -9.89
N GLY A 23 -0.04 0.77 -9.83
CA GLY A 23 -0.29 2.18 -10.12
C GLY A 23 -0.24 2.55 -11.60
N GLY A 24 0.43 1.73 -12.43
CA GLY A 24 0.71 2.06 -13.82
C GLY A 24 1.86 3.07 -13.96
N GLU A 25 2.05 3.63 -15.16
CA GLU A 25 3.15 4.58 -15.42
C GLU A 25 3.04 5.88 -14.62
N THR A 26 1.80 6.31 -14.34
CA THR A 26 1.52 7.41 -13.41
C THR A 26 0.89 6.84 -12.15
N ALA A 27 1.63 6.86 -11.05
CA ALA A 27 1.18 6.33 -9.78
C ALA A 27 -0.18 6.92 -9.38
N ASN A 28 -1.25 6.13 -9.50
CA ASN A 28 -2.57 6.54 -9.05
C ASN A 28 -2.62 6.44 -7.52
N VAL A 29 -2.58 7.60 -6.84
CA VAL A 29 -2.56 7.69 -5.38
C VAL A 29 -3.75 6.95 -4.73
N ARG A 30 -4.94 6.93 -5.36
CA ARG A 30 -6.09 6.18 -4.83
C ARG A 30 -5.84 4.67 -4.84
N LYS A 31 -5.20 4.12 -5.89
CA LYS A 31 -4.79 2.71 -5.94
C LYS A 31 -3.80 2.39 -4.83
N LEU A 32 -2.84 3.28 -4.58
CA LEU A 32 -1.85 3.06 -3.53
C LEU A 32 -2.48 3.13 -2.15
N ARG A 33 -3.44 4.03 -1.93
CA ARG A 33 -4.18 4.11 -0.66
C ARG A 33 -5.04 2.87 -0.41
N VAL A 34 -5.77 2.35 -1.41
CA VAL A 34 -6.57 1.13 -1.23
C VAL A 34 -5.66 -0.07 -0.95
N ALA A 35 -4.50 -0.14 -1.61
CA ALA A 35 -3.50 -1.18 -1.37
C ALA A 35 -2.93 -1.12 0.06
N ALA A 36 -2.60 0.08 0.54
CA ALA A 36 -2.13 0.30 1.91
C ALA A 36 -3.19 -0.09 2.94
N ALA A 37 -4.43 0.40 2.78
CA ALA A 37 -5.54 0.07 3.68
C ALA A 37 -5.82 -1.44 3.70
N PHE A 38 -5.83 -2.09 2.54
CA PHE A 38 -5.97 -3.54 2.42
C PHE A 38 -4.88 -4.27 3.21
N GLN A 39 -3.60 -3.90 3.00
CA GLN A 39 -2.47 -4.53 3.70
C GLN A 39 -2.58 -4.38 5.22
N MET A 40 -3.00 -3.19 5.71
CA MET A 40 -3.16 -2.92 7.13
C MET A 40 -4.34 -3.67 7.77
N CYS A 41 -5.33 -4.08 7.00
CA CYS A 41 -6.48 -4.84 7.49
C CYS A 41 -6.27 -6.35 7.44
N LEU A 42 -5.28 -6.87 6.71
CA LEU A 42 -4.99 -8.30 6.64
C LEU A 42 -4.55 -8.86 7.98
N ARG A 43 -4.89 -10.14 8.22
CA ARG A 43 -4.34 -10.92 9.35
C ARG A 43 -2.83 -11.08 9.19
N GLY A 44 -2.09 -10.81 10.25
CA GLY A 44 -0.63 -10.94 10.30
C GLY A 44 0.07 -9.60 10.46
N SER A 45 1.40 -9.62 10.39
CA SER A 45 2.23 -8.43 10.49
C SER A 45 2.42 -7.79 9.12
N PRO A 46 1.97 -6.55 8.90
CA PRO A 46 2.28 -5.84 7.66
C PRO A 46 3.78 -5.56 7.61
N CYS A 47 4.39 -5.85 6.47
CA CYS A 47 5.78 -5.53 6.18
C CYS A 47 5.79 -4.56 5.01
N LEU A 48 6.19 -3.32 5.27
CA LEU A 48 6.33 -2.28 4.27
C LEU A 48 7.72 -2.34 3.66
N TYR A 49 7.80 -2.29 2.36
CA TYR A 49 9.08 -2.11 1.69
C TYR A 49 9.35 -0.61 1.55
N GLN A 50 10.60 -0.21 1.83
CA GLN A 50 11.00 1.20 1.77
C GLN A 50 10.58 1.85 0.44
N GLY A 51 9.91 2.99 0.51
CA GLY A 51 9.39 3.72 -0.62
C GLY A 51 7.95 3.38 -1.01
N ASP A 52 7.33 2.32 -0.46
CA ASP A 52 5.90 2.07 -0.63
C ASP A 52 5.08 3.22 -0.04
N GLU A 53 5.50 3.74 1.12
CA GLU A 53 4.90 4.88 1.82
C GLU A 53 5.03 6.20 1.07
N LEU A 54 5.97 6.29 0.15
CA LEU A 54 6.14 7.45 -0.74
C LEU A 54 5.46 7.25 -2.10
N GLY A 55 5.01 6.03 -2.39
CA GLY A 55 4.46 5.68 -3.70
C GLY A 55 5.50 5.65 -4.81
N LEU A 56 6.75 5.34 -4.48
CA LEU A 56 7.83 5.30 -5.47
C LEU A 56 7.52 4.30 -6.58
N PRO A 57 7.58 4.72 -7.86
CA PRO A 57 7.52 3.80 -8.98
C PRO A 57 8.84 3.02 -9.12
N GLU A 58 8.85 2.02 -9.99
CA GLU A 58 10.06 1.32 -10.39
C GLU A 58 10.99 2.27 -11.14
N ALA A 59 12.23 2.38 -10.68
CA ALA A 59 13.21 3.22 -11.36
C ALA A 59 13.68 2.57 -12.66
N GLN A 60 13.94 3.39 -13.67
CA GLN A 60 14.58 2.95 -14.91
C GLN A 60 16.08 3.12 -14.76
N VAL A 61 16.78 2.01 -14.49
CA VAL A 61 18.25 1.98 -14.38
C VAL A 61 18.83 1.71 -15.76
N ALA A 62 19.82 2.51 -16.19
CA ALA A 62 20.51 2.29 -17.46
C ALA A 62 21.38 1.03 -17.38
N PHE A 63 21.63 0.39 -18.53
CA PHE A 63 22.40 -0.85 -18.57
C PHE A 63 23.77 -0.71 -17.91
N GLU A 64 24.42 0.43 -18.10
CA GLU A 64 25.75 0.74 -17.60
C GLU A 64 25.82 0.89 -16.08
N ASP A 65 24.67 1.15 -15.46
CA ASP A 65 24.54 1.33 -14.00
C ASP A 65 23.99 0.07 -13.31
N LEU A 66 23.60 -0.97 -14.05
CA LEU A 66 23.08 -2.20 -13.47
C LEU A 66 24.10 -2.91 -12.59
N GLN A 67 23.64 -3.40 -11.45
CA GLN A 67 24.42 -4.19 -10.50
C GLN A 67 23.87 -5.61 -10.33
N ASP A 68 22.58 -5.83 -10.67
CA ASP A 68 21.95 -7.14 -10.59
C ASP A 68 22.44 -8.05 -11.75
N PRO A 69 23.13 -9.18 -11.44
CA PRO A 69 23.62 -10.10 -12.47
C PRO A 69 22.51 -10.62 -13.40
N TYR A 70 21.29 -10.79 -12.91
CA TYR A 70 20.17 -11.20 -13.75
C TYR A 70 19.79 -10.13 -14.78
N GLY A 71 19.75 -8.86 -14.37
CA GLY A 71 19.49 -7.74 -15.27
C GLY A 71 20.56 -7.61 -16.35
N ILE A 72 21.83 -7.74 -15.96
CA ILE A 72 22.97 -7.67 -16.89
C ILE A 72 22.91 -8.82 -17.92
N THR A 73 22.65 -10.06 -17.46
CA THR A 73 22.68 -11.25 -18.31
C THR A 73 21.47 -11.34 -19.24
N MET A 74 20.31 -10.87 -18.80
CA MET A 74 19.03 -11.04 -19.50
C MET A 74 18.51 -9.75 -20.16
N TRP A 75 19.36 -8.72 -20.26
CA TRP A 75 19.03 -7.47 -20.94
C TRP A 75 18.75 -7.70 -22.43
N PRO A 76 17.77 -7.02 -23.06
CA PRO A 76 16.81 -6.06 -22.46
C PRO A 76 15.49 -6.70 -22.00
N GLU A 77 15.29 -8.00 -22.14
CA GLU A 77 14.02 -8.72 -21.87
C GLU A 77 13.66 -8.69 -20.39
N PHE A 78 14.66 -8.77 -19.53
CA PHE A 78 14.51 -8.62 -18.09
C PHE A 78 15.56 -7.67 -17.54
N LYS A 79 15.11 -6.55 -16.95
CA LYS A 79 15.99 -5.48 -16.46
C LYS A 79 16.56 -5.73 -15.06
N GLY A 80 16.32 -6.90 -14.49
CA GLY A 80 16.75 -7.22 -13.14
C GLY A 80 15.87 -6.57 -12.05
N ARG A 81 16.44 -6.45 -10.85
CA ARG A 81 15.78 -6.00 -9.63
C ARG A 81 16.26 -4.62 -9.16
N ASP A 82 17.21 -4.01 -9.86
CA ASP A 82 17.83 -2.77 -9.40
C ASP A 82 16.88 -1.59 -9.33
N GLY A 83 15.84 -1.57 -10.16
CA GLY A 83 14.84 -0.52 -10.18
C GLY A 83 14.08 -0.36 -8.86
N CYS A 84 13.90 -1.43 -8.07
CA CYS A 84 13.29 -1.34 -6.76
C CYS A 84 14.30 -1.10 -5.62
N ARG A 85 15.60 -1.07 -5.91
CA ARG A 85 16.69 -0.95 -4.92
C ARG A 85 17.41 0.38 -4.94
N THR A 86 16.97 1.32 -5.78
CA THR A 86 17.57 2.66 -5.89
C THR A 86 17.45 3.44 -4.58
N PRO A 87 18.32 4.45 -4.35
CA PRO A 87 18.36 5.22 -3.13
C PRO A 87 17.02 5.84 -2.74
N MET A 88 16.75 5.85 -1.44
CA MET A 88 15.58 6.48 -0.85
C MET A 88 15.69 8.00 -0.91
N PRO A 89 14.69 8.74 -1.44
CA PRO A 89 14.72 10.19 -1.50
C PRO A 89 14.25 10.79 -0.17
N TRP A 90 15.17 11.28 0.64
CA TRP A 90 14.87 11.92 1.92
C TRP A 90 14.58 13.41 1.78
N ASP A 91 15.39 14.12 1.00
CA ASP A 91 15.29 15.56 0.77
C ASP A 91 15.26 15.89 -0.71
N GLY A 92 14.12 16.37 -1.21
CA GLY A 92 13.94 16.73 -2.61
C GLY A 92 14.82 17.89 -3.09
N GLN A 93 15.38 18.70 -2.19
CA GLN A 93 16.20 19.85 -2.53
C GLN A 93 17.72 19.54 -2.51
N ALA A 94 18.12 18.51 -1.77
CA ALA A 94 19.53 18.14 -1.68
C ALA A 94 20.03 17.50 -3.00
N ALA A 95 21.30 17.74 -3.34
CA ALA A 95 21.90 17.23 -4.57
C ALA A 95 21.85 15.68 -4.64
N ASP A 96 22.11 15.02 -3.50
CA ASP A 96 22.06 13.56 -3.31
C ASP A 96 20.74 13.06 -2.76
N MET A 97 19.68 13.86 -2.82
CA MET A 97 18.37 13.61 -2.22
C MET A 97 18.42 13.25 -0.72
N GLY A 98 19.45 13.69 -0.01
CA GLY A 98 19.66 13.39 1.41
C GLY A 98 20.01 11.93 1.70
N PHE A 99 20.40 11.15 0.68
CA PHE A 99 20.70 9.73 0.86
C PHE A 99 22.09 9.48 1.44
N GLY A 100 23.05 10.32 1.14
CA GLY A 100 24.43 10.16 1.58
C GLY A 100 25.06 11.47 2.08
N SER A 101 26.39 11.49 2.11
CA SER A 101 27.17 12.68 2.45
C SER A 101 27.42 13.62 1.25
N GLY A 102 26.91 13.25 0.07
CA GLY A 102 27.18 13.97 -1.18
C GLY A 102 28.61 13.77 -1.75
N THR A 103 29.45 13.02 -1.08
CA THR A 103 30.87 12.85 -1.46
C THR A 103 31.16 11.55 -2.22
N GLN A 104 30.25 10.58 -2.18
CA GLN A 104 30.41 9.30 -2.84
C GLN A 104 29.22 8.98 -3.73
N LYS A 105 29.48 8.36 -4.91
CA LYS A 105 28.42 7.83 -5.78
C LYS A 105 27.70 6.70 -5.04
N PRO A 106 26.36 6.72 -4.95
CA PRO A 106 25.59 5.59 -4.41
C PRO A 106 25.82 4.32 -5.24
N TRP A 107 25.55 3.15 -4.64
CA TRP A 107 25.66 1.86 -5.32
C TRP A 107 24.80 1.77 -6.58
N LEU A 108 23.57 2.31 -6.53
CA LEU A 108 22.70 2.52 -7.68
C LEU A 108 22.44 4.01 -7.87
N PRO A 109 22.11 4.47 -9.10
CA PRO A 109 21.91 5.88 -9.37
C PRO A 109 20.71 6.47 -8.62
N LEU A 110 20.79 7.76 -8.32
CA LEU A 110 19.64 8.54 -7.88
C LEU A 110 18.63 8.65 -9.03
N THR A 111 17.36 8.53 -8.70
CA THR A 111 16.26 8.65 -9.67
C THR A 111 15.66 10.05 -9.58
N GLU A 112 15.93 10.89 -10.57
CA GLU A 112 15.53 12.32 -10.53
C GLU A 112 14.02 12.52 -10.32
N ALA A 113 13.19 11.64 -10.92
CA ALA A 113 11.74 11.67 -10.75
C ALA A 113 11.28 11.47 -9.28
N TYR A 114 12.16 10.96 -8.42
CA TYR A 114 11.83 10.76 -7.00
C TYR A 114 11.89 12.05 -6.17
N ARG A 115 12.50 13.15 -6.66
CA ARG A 115 12.58 14.41 -5.92
C ARG A 115 11.21 14.92 -5.46
N ALA A 116 10.23 14.90 -6.36
CA ALA A 116 8.88 15.33 -6.05
C ALA A 116 8.15 14.39 -5.07
N LEU A 117 8.65 13.17 -4.90
CA LEU A 117 8.10 12.16 -3.99
C LEU A 117 8.91 12.06 -2.68
N ALA A 118 9.95 12.88 -2.50
CA ALA A 118 10.83 12.82 -1.35
C ALA A 118 10.07 13.02 -0.03
N VAL A 119 10.61 12.44 1.04
CA VAL A 119 10.06 12.57 2.39
C VAL A 119 9.83 14.03 2.75
N SER A 120 10.82 14.90 2.54
CA SER A 120 10.74 16.35 2.83
C SER A 120 9.60 17.07 2.09
N GLU A 121 9.23 16.59 0.90
CA GLU A 121 8.11 17.17 0.14
C GLU A 121 6.78 16.63 0.64
N GLN A 122 6.67 15.33 0.88
CA GLN A 122 5.42 14.72 1.34
C GLN A 122 5.07 15.08 2.79
N GLU A 123 6.04 15.37 3.64
CA GLU A 123 5.77 15.84 5.02
C GLU A 123 5.00 17.17 5.07
N LYS A 124 5.17 18.02 4.07
CA LYS A 124 4.50 19.32 3.95
C LYS A 124 3.02 19.22 3.55
N ASP A 125 2.64 18.10 2.93
CA ASP A 125 1.28 17.87 2.43
C ASP A 125 0.51 16.90 3.34
N PRO A 126 -0.48 17.37 4.12
CA PRO A 126 -1.31 16.50 4.95
C PRO A 126 -2.07 15.42 4.16
N GLN A 127 -2.26 15.62 2.85
CA GLN A 127 -2.92 14.67 1.96
C GLN A 127 -1.94 13.73 1.25
N SER A 128 -0.64 13.79 1.55
CA SER A 128 0.37 12.92 0.95
C SER A 128 0.15 11.44 1.30
N LEU A 129 0.73 10.56 0.50
CA LEU A 129 0.69 9.13 0.79
C LEU A 129 1.49 8.80 2.07
N LEU A 130 2.60 9.49 2.31
CA LEU A 130 3.41 9.33 3.53
C LEU A 130 2.58 9.62 4.79
N ASN A 131 1.88 10.76 4.83
CA ASN A 131 1.06 11.12 5.98
C ASN A 131 -0.13 10.17 6.12
N PHE A 132 -0.74 9.72 5.01
CA PHE A 132 -1.76 8.67 5.04
C PHE A 132 -1.24 7.37 5.69
N TYR A 133 -0.03 6.91 5.34
CA TYR A 133 0.57 5.73 5.98
C TYR A 133 0.83 5.92 7.47
N ARG A 134 1.30 7.10 7.88
CA ARG A 134 1.52 7.44 9.30
C ARG A 134 0.23 7.35 10.10
N ASP A 135 -0.83 7.98 9.59
CA ASP A 135 -2.14 7.99 10.23
C ASP A 135 -2.76 6.59 10.28
N LEU A 136 -2.66 5.85 9.19
CA LEU A 136 -3.18 4.48 9.07
C LEU A 136 -2.48 3.52 10.03
N LEU A 137 -1.15 3.63 10.18
CA LEU A 137 -0.38 2.82 11.13
C LEU A 137 -0.69 3.18 12.58
N ALA A 138 -0.84 4.48 12.88
CA ALA A 138 -1.22 4.95 14.20
C ALA A 138 -2.64 4.46 14.57
N TRP A 139 -3.58 4.60 13.65
CA TRP A 139 -4.96 4.15 13.81
C TRP A 139 -5.04 2.63 14.01
N ARG A 140 -4.32 1.84 13.19
CA ARG A 140 -4.31 0.37 13.30
C ARG A 140 -3.88 -0.11 14.69
N LYS A 141 -2.93 0.58 15.34
CA LYS A 141 -2.49 0.23 16.71
C LYS A 141 -3.62 0.26 17.74
N GLY A 142 -4.65 1.05 17.51
CA GLY A 142 -5.84 1.12 18.35
C GLY A 142 -6.93 0.08 18.02
N GLN A 143 -6.75 -0.74 16.97
CA GLN A 143 -7.76 -1.68 16.49
C GLN A 143 -7.40 -3.11 16.91
N SER A 144 -7.83 -3.56 18.10
CA SER A 144 -7.55 -4.91 18.63
C SER A 144 -7.97 -6.02 17.66
N VAL A 145 -9.12 -5.85 16.99
CA VAL A 145 -9.63 -6.79 15.99
C VAL A 145 -8.67 -6.94 14.81
N LEU A 146 -8.05 -5.86 14.33
CA LEU A 146 -7.09 -5.92 13.23
C LEU A 146 -5.71 -6.44 13.69
N LEU A 147 -5.36 -6.26 14.97
CA LEU A 147 -4.09 -6.73 15.51
C LEU A 147 -4.11 -8.24 15.79
N HIS A 148 -5.18 -8.73 16.40
CA HIS A 148 -5.22 -10.07 16.99
C HIS A 148 -6.25 -11.00 16.34
N GLY A 149 -7.23 -10.45 15.62
CA GLY A 149 -8.37 -11.19 15.12
C GLY A 149 -8.04 -12.21 14.04
N ASP A 150 -8.90 -13.23 13.95
CA ASP A 150 -8.92 -14.15 12.83
C ASP A 150 -9.44 -13.47 11.56
N GLN A 151 -9.39 -14.18 10.43
CA GLN A 151 -9.83 -13.64 9.13
C GLN A 151 -10.64 -14.70 8.39
N ALA A 152 -11.83 -14.32 7.96
CA ALA A 152 -12.69 -15.14 7.09
C ALA A 152 -13.01 -14.35 5.81
N LEU A 153 -12.72 -14.95 4.65
CA LEU A 153 -13.05 -14.34 3.36
C LEU A 153 -14.56 -14.38 3.11
N LEU A 154 -15.11 -13.32 2.54
CA LEU A 154 -16.45 -13.37 1.97
C LEU A 154 -16.44 -14.07 0.60
N PRO A 155 -17.63 -14.49 0.10
CA PRO A 155 -17.74 -15.02 -1.25
C PRO A 155 -17.11 -14.08 -2.28
N ALA A 156 -16.49 -14.68 -3.31
CA ALA A 156 -15.79 -13.94 -4.34
C ALA A 156 -16.70 -12.91 -5.04
N HIS A 157 -16.24 -11.69 -5.18
CA HIS A 157 -16.85 -10.64 -5.95
C HIS A 157 -15.91 -10.20 -7.08
N LYS A 158 -16.48 -9.81 -8.24
CA LYS A 158 -15.69 -9.51 -9.44
C LYS A 158 -14.68 -8.35 -9.22
N GLN A 159 -15.05 -7.34 -8.45
CA GLN A 159 -14.30 -6.09 -8.29
C GLN A 159 -13.87 -5.83 -6.85
N VAL A 160 -14.52 -6.47 -5.87
CA VAL A 160 -14.33 -6.18 -4.45
C VAL A 160 -13.69 -7.37 -3.75
N MET A 161 -12.60 -7.12 -3.06
CA MET A 161 -12.06 -8.04 -2.06
C MET A 161 -12.68 -7.71 -0.72
N ALA A 162 -13.35 -8.68 -0.10
CA ALA A 162 -13.97 -8.48 1.21
C ALA A 162 -13.70 -9.65 2.16
N PHE A 163 -13.52 -9.34 3.44
CA PHE A 163 -13.32 -10.32 4.51
C PHE A 163 -13.78 -9.75 5.85
N VAL A 164 -14.06 -10.65 6.78
CA VAL A 164 -14.35 -10.30 8.17
C VAL A 164 -13.13 -10.59 9.02
N ARG A 165 -12.78 -9.65 9.88
CA ARG A 165 -11.85 -9.83 11.00
C ARG A 165 -12.67 -10.00 12.27
N GLU A 166 -12.27 -10.92 13.16
CA GLU A 166 -12.98 -11.19 14.41
C GLU A 166 -12.02 -11.44 15.57
N HIS A 167 -12.27 -10.76 16.70
CA HIS A 167 -11.52 -10.92 17.94
C HIS A 167 -12.42 -10.66 19.15
N GLU A 168 -12.49 -11.65 20.05
CA GLU A 168 -13.26 -11.53 21.30
C GLU A 168 -14.72 -11.09 21.09
N GLY A 169 -15.36 -11.61 20.05
CA GLY A 169 -16.75 -11.30 19.70
C GLY A 169 -16.96 -10.00 18.91
N ASN A 170 -15.94 -9.14 18.80
CA ASN A 170 -16.01 -7.94 17.98
C ASN A 170 -15.62 -8.28 16.54
N LYS A 171 -16.36 -7.73 15.57
CA LYS A 171 -16.14 -8.00 14.15
C LYS A 171 -15.94 -6.73 13.36
N ILE A 172 -15.07 -6.80 12.36
CA ILE A 172 -14.89 -5.76 11.35
C ILE A 172 -15.01 -6.39 9.96
N LEU A 173 -16.01 -5.98 9.19
CA LEU A 173 -16.08 -6.22 7.76
C LEU A 173 -15.15 -5.23 7.05
N CYS A 174 -14.21 -5.75 6.27
CA CYS A 174 -13.27 -4.97 5.48
C CYS A 174 -13.57 -5.21 3.99
N ALA A 175 -13.85 -4.14 3.23
CA ALA A 175 -14.16 -4.21 1.81
C ALA A 175 -13.32 -3.22 1.00
N PHE A 176 -12.72 -3.70 -0.11
CA PHE A 176 -11.76 -2.97 -0.94
C PHE A 176 -12.12 -3.15 -2.41
N ASN A 177 -12.37 -2.06 -3.10
CA ASN A 177 -12.57 -2.03 -4.54
C ASN A 177 -11.26 -1.73 -5.26
N PHE A 178 -10.70 -2.71 -5.95
CA PHE A 178 -9.46 -2.56 -6.73
C PHE A 178 -9.70 -2.17 -8.20
N SER A 179 -10.96 -1.90 -8.57
CA SER A 179 -11.30 -1.53 -9.95
C SER A 179 -11.36 -0.02 -10.17
N ASP A 180 -11.31 0.39 -11.43
CA ASP A 180 -11.44 1.75 -11.90
C ASP A 180 -12.90 2.23 -12.04
N SER A 181 -13.84 1.45 -11.57
CA SER A 181 -15.27 1.76 -11.54
C SER A 181 -15.85 1.54 -10.15
N ALA A 182 -16.94 2.21 -9.84
CA ALA A 182 -17.69 1.98 -8.60
C ALA A 182 -18.24 0.55 -8.56
N ALA A 183 -18.31 -0.01 -7.35
CA ALA A 183 -18.79 -1.37 -7.13
C ALA A 183 -19.78 -1.41 -5.97
N THR A 184 -20.74 -2.33 -6.03
CA THR A 184 -21.73 -2.55 -4.96
C THR A 184 -21.50 -3.92 -4.35
N LEU A 185 -21.36 -3.99 -3.04
CA LEU A 185 -21.29 -5.23 -2.26
C LEU A 185 -22.57 -5.38 -1.43
N ASN A 186 -23.27 -6.52 -1.59
CA ASN A 186 -24.36 -6.88 -0.69
C ASN A 186 -23.78 -7.25 0.67
N LEU A 187 -24.31 -6.65 1.72
CA LEU A 187 -23.84 -6.87 3.09
C LEU A 187 -24.39 -8.19 3.64
N PRO A 188 -23.55 -9.00 4.33
CA PRO A 188 -24.07 -10.06 5.17
C PRO A 188 -25.08 -9.54 6.16
N ALA A 189 -26.12 -10.32 6.49
CA ALA A 189 -27.24 -9.89 7.33
C ALA A 189 -26.77 -9.30 8.68
N GLU A 190 -25.74 -9.88 9.26
CA GLU A 190 -25.17 -9.38 10.53
C GLU A 190 -24.57 -7.95 10.42
N PHE A 191 -24.11 -7.52 9.25
CA PHE A 191 -23.50 -6.20 9.05
C PHE A 191 -24.47 -5.11 8.54
N GLN A 192 -25.75 -5.42 8.33
CA GLN A 192 -26.72 -4.43 7.84
C GLN A 192 -27.00 -3.30 8.87
N SER A 193 -26.79 -3.58 10.15
CA SER A 193 -26.89 -2.58 11.24
C SER A 193 -25.54 -2.11 11.79
N ALA A 194 -24.44 -2.52 11.16
CA ALA A 194 -23.10 -2.18 11.62
C ALA A 194 -22.78 -0.69 11.40
N SER A 195 -21.90 -0.17 12.24
CA SER A 195 -21.42 1.21 12.14
C SER A 195 -20.23 1.32 11.21
N VAL A 196 -20.13 2.42 10.46
CA VAL A 196 -18.94 2.70 9.65
C VAL A 196 -17.76 2.96 10.58
N LEU A 197 -16.68 2.17 10.40
CA LEU A 197 -15.40 2.40 11.04
C LEU A 197 -14.53 3.24 10.10
N PRO A 198 -14.31 4.53 10.38
CA PRO A 198 -13.62 5.41 9.44
C PRO A 198 -12.14 5.05 9.29
N ILE A 199 -11.66 5.07 8.05
CA ILE A 199 -10.23 5.02 7.74
C ILE A 199 -9.70 6.47 7.80
N PRO A 200 -8.62 6.76 8.54
CA PRO A 200 -8.11 8.11 8.66
C PRO A 200 -7.82 8.77 7.31
N GLY A 201 -8.28 10.01 7.13
CA GLY A 201 -8.00 10.81 5.93
C GLY A 201 -8.58 10.27 4.64
N TRP A 202 -9.51 9.28 4.69
CA TRP A 202 -10.05 8.68 3.48
C TRP A 202 -11.49 8.18 3.63
N GLY A 203 -12.35 8.62 2.71
CA GLY A 203 -13.69 8.09 2.50
C GLY A 203 -13.74 7.36 1.17
N GLY A 204 -14.24 6.13 1.14
CA GLY A 204 -14.20 5.27 -0.06
C GLY A 204 -15.55 4.74 -0.50
N GLY A 205 -16.66 5.24 0.05
CA GLY A 205 -17.99 4.76 -0.31
C GLY A 205 -19.09 5.17 0.66
N THR A 206 -20.26 4.54 0.52
CA THR A 206 -21.45 4.76 1.36
C THR A 206 -22.14 3.43 1.67
N VAL A 207 -22.89 3.40 2.75
CA VAL A 207 -23.78 2.27 3.12
C VAL A 207 -25.22 2.72 3.04
N SER A 208 -26.07 1.91 2.41
CA SER A 208 -27.52 2.15 2.31
C SER A 208 -28.26 0.83 2.41
N GLY A 209 -28.99 0.65 3.51
CA GLY A 209 -29.76 -0.59 3.78
C GLY A 209 -28.84 -1.81 3.83
N ASP A 210 -29.06 -2.75 2.94
CA ASP A 210 -28.34 -4.02 2.82
C ASP A 210 -27.14 -3.99 1.86
N SER A 211 -26.77 -2.80 1.38
CA SER A 211 -25.71 -2.65 0.40
C SER A 211 -24.66 -1.62 0.80
N MET A 212 -23.45 -1.88 0.38
CA MET A 212 -22.28 -0.98 0.46
C MET A 212 -21.87 -0.59 -0.95
N GLN A 213 -21.86 0.70 -1.25
CA GLN A 213 -21.32 1.23 -2.49
C GLN A 213 -19.89 1.72 -2.27
N LEU A 214 -18.95 1.14 -3.01
CA LEU A 214 -17.55 1.51 -2.98
C LEU A 214 -17.23 2.35 -4.22
N GLU A 215 -16.57 3.47 -4.00
CA GLU A 215 -16.04 4.29 -5.09
C GLU A 215 -14.94 3.55 -5.86
N THR A 216 -14.54 4.09 -7.00
CA THR A 216 -13.32 3.72 -7.74
C THR A 216 -12.13 3.71 -6.77
N TYR A 217 -11.44 2.57 -6.65
CA TYR A 217 -10.36 2.38 -5.70
C TYR A 217 -10.73 2.76 -4.25
N GLY A 218 -11.98 2.53 -3.87
CA GLY A 218 -12.50 2.84 -2.55
C GLY A 218 -12.32 1.69 -1.55
N ALA A 219 -12.33 2.02 -0.27
CA ALA A 219 -12.40 1.04 0.80
C ALA A 219 -13.35 1.49 1.91
N MET A 220 -14.00 0.54 2.54
CA MET A 220 -14.86 0.78 3.71
C MET A 220 -14.70 -0.34 4.72
N LEU A 221 -14.84 0.05 5.99
CA LEU A 221 -14.90 -0.87 7.10
C LEU A 221 -16.19 -0.65 7.88
N LEU A 222 -16.81 -1.75 8.30
CA LEU A 222 -17.97 -1.74 9.19
C LEU A 222 -17.64 -2.52 10.45
N ALA A 223 -18.00 -1.97 11.61
CA ALA A 223 -17.76 -2.58 12.93
C ALA A 223 -19.07 -2.97 13.62
N LEU A 224 -19.06 -4.16 14.25
CA LEU A 224 -20.05 -4.68 15.18
C LEU A 224 -19.46 -4.76 16.58
#